data_cf8b31c6806d5baf4aa4ebe098e46318
#
_entry.id   cf8b31c6806d5baf4aa4ebe098e46318
#
_cell.length_a   1.000
_cell.length_b   1.000
_cell.length_c   1.000
_cell.angle_alpha   90.00
_cell.angle_beta   90.00
_cell.angle_gamma   90.00
#
_symmetry.space_group_name_H-M   'P 1'
#
loop_
_entity.id
_entity.type
_entity.pdbx_description
1 polymer ?
#
loop_
_entity_poly.entity_id
_entity_poly.type
_entity_poly.pdbx_seq_one_letter_code
_entity_poly.pdbx_strand_id
1 'polypeptide(L)'
;MGLVQRYKGKKLGGLKMETIIPVLSIVAMLFSALVGIAVPVVLYIVYRKKGANHLPFWIGCVTFVLFAFVLERLTLTFVMKLPIWTTITSNLILYGVVAGLFAGVFEETGRFFAFKTVLRKKRGNDQNALMYGAGHGGIEAIILLSATMVLNSIFAIQFNAGIDSPFGGINEAQTLINMPFWMLLIGAVERLAAITIHISLSVLVWFAAKNGKRFWLFPLAILLHLFVDAVAVILSGAGVSVWIIEGAVYVIAIAFVILAVSVWKKNHTVQAEEKPAADAPVEVIEAPAEAAMEAEAETETQA
;
A
#
# COMPACT_ATOMS: atom_id res chain seq x y z
N MET A 1 35.27 22.74 2.46
CA MET A 1 34.52 23.97 2.78
C MET A 1 33.11 23.72 2.27
N GLY A 2 32.15 23.42 3.19
CA GLY A 2 30.81 22.91 2.85
C GLY A 2 30.01 23.87 1.96
N LEU A 3 29.04 23.35 1.21
CA LEU A 3 28.16 24.07 0.28
C LEU A 3 27.56 25.35 0.91
N VAL A 4 27.14 25.29 2.17
CA VAL A 4 26.56 26.44 2.91
C VAL A 4 27.56 27.57 3.13
N GLN A 5 28.85 27.28 3.40
CA GLN A 5 29.88 28.32 3.53
C GLN A 5 30.19 29.01 2.20
N ARG A 6 30.07 28.32 1.08
CA ARG A 6 30.29 28.85 -0.27
C ARG A 6 29.21 29.85 -0.70
N TYR A 7 28.00 29.76 -0.12
CA TYR A 7 26.84 30.60 -0.45
C TYR A 7 26.44 31.61 0.65
N LYS A 8 27.04 31.52 1.87
CA LYS A 8 26.84 32.54 2.89
C LYS A 8 27.31 33.91 2.36
N GLY A 9 26.37 34.79 2.10
CA GLY A 9 26.67 36.18 1.69
C GLY A 9 26.56 36.49 0.20
N LYS A 10 26.19 35.55 -0.69
CA LYS A 10 25.90 35.88 -2.09
C LYS A 10 24.52 36.52 -2.20
N LYS A 11 24.43 37.76 -2.67
CA LYS A 11 23.21 38.42 -3.12
C LYS A 11 22.96 38.04 -4.57
N LEU A 12 21.87 37.31 -4.85
CA LEU A 12 21.34 37.23 -6.21
C LEU A 12 20.20 38.25 -6.30
N GLY A 13 20.38 39.27 -7.11
CA GLY A 13 19.34 40.25 -7.40
C GLY A 13 18.87 41.13 -6.24
N GLY A 14 19.73 41.45 -5.26
CA GLY A 14 19.40 42.38 -4.17
C GLY A 14 18.60 41.79 -3.00
N LEU A 15 18.08 40.58 -3.10
CA LEU A 15 17.40 39.87 -2.02
C LEU A 15 18.39 39.10 -1.14
N LYS A 16 18.24 39.22 0.18
CA LYS A 16 18.97 38.41 1.16
C LYS A 16 18.39 36.98 1.04
N MET A 17 19.13 36.07 0.41
CA MET A 17 18.69 34.65 0.38
C MET A 17 18.70 34.12 1.81
N GLU A 18 17.58 33.57 2.25
CA GLU A 18 17.59 32.68 3.40
C GLU A 18 18.51 31.51 3.05
N THR A 19 19.50 31.28 3.90
CA THR A 19 20.56 30.30 3.66
C THR A 19 20.32 28.99 4.40
N ILE A 20 19.17 28.87 5.08
CA ILE A 20 18.80 27.71 5.88
C ILE A 20 17.39 27.23 5.53
N ILE A 21 17.21 25.93 5.51
CA ILE A 21 15.90 25.31 5.38
C ILE A 21 15.14 25.50 6.69
N PRO A 22 13.90 26.01 6.67
CA PRO A 22 13.13 26.31 7.89
C PRO A 22 12.95 25.08 8.78
N VAL A 23 13.14 25.24 10.09
CA VAL A 23 12.93 24.16 11.06
C VAL A 23 11.51 23.59 10.99
N LEU A 24 10.50 24.46 10.76
CA LEU A 24 9.11 24.03 10.60
C LEU A 24 8.91 23.10 9.40
N SER A 25 9.65 23.30 8.30
CA SER A 25 9.65 22.39 7.15
C SER A 25 10.23 21.02 7.53
N ILE A 26 11.30 20.97 8.33
CA ILE A 26 11.87 19.71 8.82
C ILE A 26 10.84 18.97 9.72
N VAL A 27 10.21 19.70 10.63
CA VAL A 27 9.16 19.13 11.50
C VAL A 27 7.98 18.60 10.67
N ALA A 28 7.53 19.36 9.66
CA ALA A 28 6.45 18.91 8.76
C ALA A 28 6.83 17.65 7.98
N MET A 29 8.05 17.54 7.49
CA MET A 29 8.55 16.33 6.82
C MET A 29 8.56 15.12 7.75
N LEU A 30 9.08 15.28 8.97
CA LEU A 30 9.11 14.19 9.96
C LEU A 30 7.71 13.76 10.40
N PHE A 31 6.79 14.72 10.54
CA PHE A 31 5.38 14.43 10.84
C PHE A 31 4.74 13.65 9.69
N SER A 32 4.93 14.05 8.44
CA SER A 32 4.42 13.34 7.26
C SER A 32 4.98 11.92 7.16
N ALA A 33 6.28 11.76 7.43
CA ALA A 33 6.90 10.44 7.48
C ALA A 33 6.26 9.54 8.56
N LEU A 34 6.00 10.10 9.74
CA LEU A 34 5.33 9.39 10.84
C LEU A 34 3.92 8.96 10.45
N VAL A 35 3.14 9.83 9.80
CA VAL A 35 1.78 9.49 9.33
C VAL A 35 1.81 8.34 8.35
N GLY A 36 2.72 8.35 7.36
CA GLY A 36 2.86 7.28 6.37
C GLY A 36 3.19 5.92 6.99
N ILE A 37 3.84 5.88 8.16
CA ILE A 37 4.11 4.64 8.91
C ILE A 37 2.97 4.30 9.86
N ALA A 38 2.45 5.28 10.60
CA ALA A 38 1.47 5.06 11.66
C ALA A 38 0.14 4.54 11.13
N VAL A 39 -0.33 5.07 9.99
CA VAL A 39 -1.62 4.69 9.42
C VAL A 39 -1.69 3.20 9.08
N PRO A 40 -0.77 2.60 8.30
CA PRO A 40 -0.82 1.16 8.02
C PRO A 40 -0.64 0.30 9.27
N VAL A 41 0.14 0.74 10.27
CA VAL A 41 0.29 0.04 11.55
C VAL A 41 -1.03 0.03 12.32
N VAL A 42 -1.71 1.18 12.41
CA VAL A 42 -3.04 1.27 13.05
C VAL A 42 -4.06 0.39 12.33
N LEU A 43 -4.10 0.42 11.00
CA LEU A 43 -5.00 -0.41 10.20
C LEU A 43 -4.71 -1.91 10.41
N TYR A 44 -3.43 -2.31 10.45
CA TYR A 44 -3.03 -3.67 10.78
C TYR A 44 -3.61 -4.10 12.14
N ILE A 45 -3.43 -3.28 13.19
CA ILE A 45 -3.93 -3.59 14.53
C ILE A 45 -5.48 -3.68 14.52
N VAL A 46 -6.15 -2.73 13.87
CA VAL A 46 -7.62 -2.70 13.77
C VAL A 46 -8.16 -3.94 13.07
N TYR A 47 -7.62 -4.30 11.91
CA TYR A 47 -8.08 -5.47 11.18
C TYR A 47 -7.70 -6.79 11.86
N ARG A 48 -6.58 -6.85 12.58
CA ARG A 48 -6.26 -7.98 13.46
C ARG A 48 -7.32 -8.17 14.54
N LYS A 49 -7.72 -7.10 15.21
CA LYS A 49 -8.79 -7.15 16.23
C LYS A 49 -10.16 -7.55 15.63
N LYS A 50 -10.38 -7.28 14.35
CA LYS A 50 -11.58 -7.73 13.61
C LYS A 50 -11.47 -9.15 13.05
N GLY A 51 -10.47 -9.91 13.42
CA GLY A 51 -10.29 -11.32 13.06
C GLY A 51 -9.56 -11.57 11.74
N ALA A 52 -9.00 -10.56 11.06
CA ALA A 52 -8.17 -10.79 9.88
C ALA A 52 -6.88 -11.54 10.23
N ASN A 53 -6.39 -12.39 9.33
CA ASN A 53 -5.08 -13.00 9.47
C ASN A 53 -3.97 -11.97 9.25
N HIS A 54 -2.76 -12.21 9.79
CA HIS A 54 -1.61 -11.32 9.58
C HIS A 54 -0.98 -11.46 8.19
N LEU A 55 -0.98 -12.68 7.62
CA LEU A 55 -0.34 -13.00 6.35
C LEU A 55 -0.79 -12.10 5.18
N PRO A 56 -2.10 -11.80 4.97
CA PRO A 56 -2.53 -10.92 3.89
C PRO A 56 -1.88 -9.54 3.89
N PHE A 57 -1.58 -8.95 5.04
CA PHE A 57 -0.88 -7.68 5.13
C PHE A 57 0.49 -7.74 4.46
N TRP A 58 1.30 -8.73 4.85
CA TRP A 58 2.64 -8.92 4.32
C TRP A 58 2.65 -9.31 2.84
N ILE A 59 1.67 -10.12 2.41
CA ILE A 59 1.50 -10.43 0.99
C ILE A 59 1.11 -9.17 0.20
N GLY A 60 0.29 -8.28 0.77
CA GLY A 60 0.00 -6.98 0.17
C GLY A 60 1.26 -6.15 -0.04
N CYS A 61 2.11 -6.05 0.99
CA CYS A 61 3.40 -5.35 0.90
C CYS A 61 4.31 -5.94 -0.19
N VAL A 62 4.50 -7.26 -0.18
CA VAL A 62 5.36 -7.95 -1.17
C VAL A 62 4.81 -7.79 -2.58
N THR A 63 3.49 -7.87 -2.75
CA THR A 63 2.85 -7.73 -4.07
C THR A 63 3.07 -6.34 -4.64
N PHE A 64 2.89 -5.26 -3.86
CA PHE A 64 3.20 -3.91 -4.31
C PHE A 64 4.66 -3.79 -4.75
N VAL A 65 5.59 -4.19 -3.90
CA VAL A 65 7.03 -4.11 -4.22
C VAL A 65 7.36 -4.88 -5.50
N LEU A 66 6.82 -6.09 -5.66
CA LEU A 66 7.14 -6.90 -6.84
C LEU A 66 6.48 -6.37 -8.11
N PHE A 67 5.17 -6.09 -8.09
CA PHE A 67 4.41 -5.77 -9.29
C PHE A 67 4.49 -4.29 -9.67
N ALA A 68 4.32 -3.36 -8.72
CA ALA A 68 4.40 -1.93 -8.99
C ALA A 68 5.85 -1.43 -8.98
N PHE A 69 6.59 -1.65 -7.90
CA PHE A 69 7.90 -1.03 -7.74
C PHE A 69 9.00 -1.70 -8.58
N VAL A 70 8.89 -3.00 -8.90
CA VAL A 70 9.90 -3.72 -9.72
C VAL A 70 9.38 -3.96 -11.14
N LEU A 71 8.32 -4.76 -11.33
CA LEU A 71 7.91 -5.22 -12.67
C LEU A 71 7.38 -4.08 -13.54
N GLU A 72 6.52 -3.23 -13.00
CA GLU A 72 6.01 -2.05 -13.71
C GLU A 72 7.17 -1.12 -14.11
N ARG A 73 8.06 -0.79 -13.17
CA ARG A 73 9.21 0.10 -13.44
C ARG A 73 10.16 -0.47 -14.49
N LEU A 74 10.44 -1.77 -14.44
CA LEU A 74 11.25 -2.43 -15.46
C LEU A 74 10.55 -2.35 -16.83
N THR A 75 9.26 -2.67 -16.90
CA THR A 75 8.50 -2.62 -18.15
C THR A 75 8.45 -1.20 -18.70
N LEU A 76 8.17 -0.21 -17.86
CA LEU A 76 8.16 1.20 -18.24
C LEU A 76 9.52 1.65 -18.78
N THR A 77 10.63 1.21 -18.17
CA THR A 77 11.99 1.50 -18.66
C THR A 77 12.23 1.01 -20.09
N PHE A 78 11.63 -0.12 -20.49
CA PHE A 78 11.68 -0.60 -21.88
C PHE A 78 10.78 0.23 -22.79
N VAL A 79 9.55 0.53 -22.37
CA VAL A 79 8.58 1.31 -23.15
C VAL A 79 9.10 2.72 -23.43
N MET A 80 9.77 3.33 -22.45
CA MET A 80 10.40 4.67 -22.61
C MET A 80 11.47 4.72 -23.72
N LYS A 81 12.03 3.59 -24.14
CA LYS A 81 13.01 3.50 -25.24
C LYS A 81 12.35 3.37 -26.61
N LEU A 82 11.04 3.13 -26.66
CA LEU A 82 10.32 2.98 -27.92
C LEU A 82 9.98 4.35 -28.53
N PRO A 83 9.99 4.48 -29.89
CA PRO A 83 9.65 5.74 -30.56
C PRO A 83 8.27 6.30 -30.17
N ILE A 84 7.30 5.43 -29.86
CA ILE A 84 5.95 5.81 -29.44
C ILE A 84 5.95 6.63 -28.14
N TRP A 85 7.00 6.51 -27.32
CA TRP A 85 7.07 7.25 -26.06
C TRP A 85 7.04 8.77 -26.23
N THR A 86 7.70 9.28 -27.28
CA THR A 86 7.66 10.70 -27.60
C THR A 86 6.23 11.18 -27.90
N THR A 87 5.45 10.37 -28.64
CA THR A 87 4.04 10.67 -28.91
C THR A 87 3.21 10.65 -27.63
N ILE A 88 3.45 9.67 -26.75
CA ILE A 88 2.74 9.56 -25.46
C ILE A 88 3.02 10.80 -24.60
N THR A 89 4.28 11.19 -24.43
CA THR A 89 4.67 12.31 -23.57
C THR A 89 4.36 13.68 -24.14
N SER A 90 4.16 13.81 -25.46
CA SER A 90 3.74 15.07 -26.09
C SER A 90 2.26 15.40 -25.87
N ASN A 91 1.45 14.44 -25.42
CA ASN A 91 0.03 14.62 -25.13
C ASN A 91 -0.25 14.27 -23.68
N LEU A 92 -0.58 15.27 -22.86
CA LEU A 92 -0.80 15.13 -21.43
C LEU A 92 -1.90 14.11 -21.07
N ILE A 93 -3.00 14.11 -21.84
CA ILE A 93 -4.11 13.18 -21.60
C ILE A 93 -3.65 11.75 -21.88
N LEU A 94 -2.99 11.54 -23.03
CA LEU A 94 -2.47 10.22 -23.39
C LEU A 94 -1.42 9.73 -22.38
N TYR A 95 -0.54 10.63 -21.93
CA TYR A 95 0.44 10.31 -20.89
C TYR A 95 -0.24 9.87 -19.58
N GLY A 96 -1.23 10.63 -19.10
CA GLY A 96 -1.97 10.28 -17.88
C GLY A 96 -2.72 8.95 -18.01
N VAL A 97 -3.38 8.70 -19.16
CA VAL A 97 -4.08 7.42 -19.40
C VAL A 97 -3.10 6.25 -19.45
N VAL A 98 -1.94 6.40 -20.10
CA VAL A 98 -0.92 5.35 -20.18
C VAL A 98 -0.31 5.10 -18.79
N ALA A 99 0.01 6.13 -18.02
CA ALA A 99 0.53 6.00 -16.67
C ALA A 99 -0.46 5.24 -15.75
N GLY A 100 -1.72 5.67 -15.73
CA GLY A 100 -2.75 4.98 -14.95
C GLY A 100 -3.04 3.56 -15.44
N LEU A 101 -2.91 3.28 -16.75
CA LEU A 101 -3.06 1.93 -17.30
C LEU A 101 -1.95 1.00 -16.80
N PHE A 102 -0.71 1.49 -16.75
CA PHE A 102 0.40 0.71 -16.21
C PHE A 102 0.16 0.36 -14.75
N ALA A 103 -0.10 1.34 -13.89
CA ALA A 103 -0.39 1.11 -12.47
C ALA A 103 -1.57 0.14 -12.31
N GLY A 104 -2.71 0.42 -12.95
CA GLY A 104 -3.90 -0.43 -12.84
C GLY A 104 -3.66 -1.87 -13.31
N VAL A 105 -2.97 -2.09 -14.42
CA VAL A 105 -2.70 -3.44 -14.92
C VAL A 105 -1.74 -4.19 -14.02
N PHE A 106 -0.62 -3.59 -13.63
CA PHE A 106 0.39 -4.29 -12.82
C PHE A 106 -0.11 -4.55 -11.41
N GLU A 107 -0.66 -3.55 -10.75
CA GLU A 107 -1.06 -3.67 -9.35
C GLU A 107 -2.28 -4.57 -9.16
N GLU A 108 -3.33 -4.39 -9.99
CA GLU A 108 -4.52 -5.21 -9.86
C GLU A 108 -4.28 -6.66 -10.30
N THR A 109 -3.42 -6.89 -11.31
CA THR A 109 -3.00 -8.24 -11.70
C THR A 109 -2.21 -8.90 -10.58
N GLY A 110 -1.27 -8.20 -9.96
CA GLY A 110 -0.54 -8.69 -8.79
C GLY A 110 -1.48 -9.05 -7.64
N ARG A 111 -2.45 -8.18 -7.35
CA ARG A 111 -3.48 -8.37 -6.33
C ARG A 111 -4.34 -9.60 -6.64
N PHE A 112 -4.83 -9.72 -7.87
CA PHE A 112 -5.61 -10.88 -8.30
C PHE A 112 -4.82 -12.18 -8.20
N PHE A 113 -3.56 -12.18 -8.65
CA PHE A 113 -2.67 -13.32 -8.54
C PHE A 113 -2.46 -13.73 -7.07
N ALA A 114 -2.16 -12.77 -6.18
CA ALA A 114 -1.99 -13.04 -4.76
C ALA A 114 -3.23 -13.68 -4.14
N PHE A 115 -4.43 -13.17 -4.45
CA PHE A 115 -5.69 -13.71 -3.96
C PHE A 115 -6.02 -15.08 -4.55
N LYS A 116 -5.73 -15.30 -5.82
CA LYS A 116 -6.06 -16.54 -6.52
C LYS A 116 -5.16 -17.70 -6.12
N THR A 117 -3.91 -17.42 -5.80
CA THR A 117 -2.85 -18.41 -5.53
C THR A 117 -2.43 -18.43 -4.06
N VAL A 118 -1.64 -17.46 -3.63
CA VAL A 118 -0.98 -17.42 -2.30
C VAL A 118 -2.00 -17.40 -1.17
N LEU A 119 -3.03 -16.57 -1.29
CA LEU A 119 -4.07 -16.41 -0.27
C LEU A 119 -5.29 -17.30 -0.52
N ARG A 120 -5.22 -18.27 -1.44
CA ARG A 120 -6.32 -19.17 -1.80
C ARG A 120 -6.97 -19.84 -0.58
N LYS A 121 -6.16 -20.36 0.35
CA LYS A 121 -6.62 -21.01 1.58
C LYS A 121 -7.15 -20.03 2.64
N LYS A 122 -6.97 -18.73 2.47
CA LYS A 122 -7.42 -17.68 3.39
C LYS A 122 -8.68 -16.96 2.93
N ARG A 123 -9.23 -17.33 1.76
CA ARG A 123 -10.42 -16.68 1.17
C ARG A 123 -11.74 -16.98 1.90
N GLY A 124 -11.75 -17.87 2.89
CA GLY A 124 -12.88 -18.06 3.80
C GLY A 124 -13.17 -16.86 4.68
N ASN A 125 -12.14 -16.07 5.06
CA ASN A 125 -12.29 -14.89 5.89
C ASN A 125 -12.13 -13.62 5.06
N ASP A 126 -13.22 -12.91 4.80
CA ASP A 126 -13.25 -11.72 3.94
C ASP A 126 -12.53 -10.51 4.56
N GLN A 127 -12.33 -10.45 5.90
CA GLN A 127 -11.51 -9.41 6.54
C GLN A 127 -10.07 -9.40 6.00
N ASN A 128 -9.62 -10.49 5.42
CA ASN A 128 -8.31 -10.61 4.79
C ASN A 128 -8.16 -9.70 3.54
N ALA A 129 -9.26 -9.35 2.87
CA ALA A 129 -9.23 -8.37 1.77
C ALA A 129 -8.81 -6.98 2.26
N LEU A 130 -9.38 -6.55 3.40
CA LEU A 130 -9.10 -5.25 4.01
C LEU A 130 -7.65 -5.21 4.55
N MET A 131 -7.23 -6.30 5.21
CA MET A 131 -5.88 -6.46 5.71
C MET A 131 -4.83 -6.42 4.59
N TYR A 132 -5.11 -7.06 3.45
CA TYR A 132 -4.24 -7.01 2.28
C TYR A 132 -4.14 -5.58 1.72
N GLY A 133 -5.29 -4.90 1.55
CA GLY A 133 -5.31 -3.53 1.05
C GLY A 133 -4.56 -2.55 1.95
N ALA A 134 -4.65 -2.73 3.28
CA ALA A 134 -3.87 -1.97 4.25
C ALA A 134 -2.36 -2.24 4.13
N GLY A 135 -1.95 -3.47 3.83
CA GLY A 135 -0.54 -3.80 3.58
C GLY A 135 -0.03 -3.23 2.27
N HIS A 136 -0.80 -3.37 1.19
CA HIS A 136 -0.46 -2.90 -0.14
C HIS A 136 -0.31 -1.36 -0.17
N GLY A 137 -1.38 -0.61 0.15
CA GLY A 137 -1.32 0.85 0.19
C GLY A 137 -0.43 1.39 1.33
N GLY A 138 -0.25 0.58 2.40
CA GLY A 138 0.64 0.93 3.51
C GLY A 138 2.11 0.94 3.11
N ILE A 139 2.59 -0.09 2.41
CA ILE A 139 3.99 -0.13 1.94
C ILE A 139 4.25 0.93 0.87
N GLU A 140 3.27 1.20 0.01
CA GLU A 140 3.34 2.32 -0.93
C GLU A 140 3.55 3.65 -0.19
N ALA A 141 2.72 3.94 0.82
CA ALA A 141 2.86 5.15 1.64
C ALA A 141 4.23 5.23 2.34
N ILE A 142 4.76 4.10 2.82
CA ILE A 142 6.09 4.06 3.44
C ILE A 142 7.19 4.36 2.41
N ILE A 143 7.13 3.78 1.22
CA ILE A 143 8.16 3.97 0.19
C ILE A 143 8.07 5.37 -0.42
N LEU A 144 6.88 5.80 -0.85
CA LEU A 144 6.73 7.04 -1.61
C LEU A 144 6.70 8.29 -0.73
N LEU A 145 6.13 8.21 0.48
CA LEU A 145 6.07 9.34 1.39
C LEU A 145 7.13 9.26 2.49
N SER A 146 7.05 8.23 3.35
CA SER A 146 7.85 8.23 4.58
C SER A 146 9.34 8.20 4.31
N ALA A 147 9.82 7.33 3.40
CA ALA A 147 11.22 7.27 3.05
C ALA A 147 11.70 8.58 2.43
N THR A 148 10.93 9.16 1.50
CA THR A 148 11.25 10.45 0.86
C THR A 148 11.33 11.58 1.89
N MET A 149 10.37 11.67 2.82
CA MET A 149 10.34 12.72 3.85
C MET A 149 11.48 12.56 4.86
N VAL A 150 11.85 11.33 5.22
CA VAL A 150 13.02 11.07 6.08
C VAL A 150 14.30 11.49 5.38
N LEU A 151 14.51 11.10 4.11
CA LEU A 151 15.71 11.46 3.36
C LEU A 151 15.82 12.99 3.18
N ASN A 152 14.72 13.67 2.86
CA ASN A 152 14.66 15.12 2.78
C ASN A 152 14.95 15.80 4.13
N SER A 153 14.49 15.20 5.24
CA SER A 153 14.80 15.72 6.58
C SER A 153 16.27 15.59 6.92
N ILE A 154 16.89 14.44 6.61
CA ILE A 154 18.33 14.22 6.78
C ILE A 154 19.11 15.23 5.94
N PHE A 155 18.72 15.38 4.67
CA PHE A 155 19.33 16.38 3.78
C PHE A 155 19.24 17.79 4.35
N ALA A 156 18.05 18.20 4.80
CA ALA A 156 17.81 19.55 5.36
C ALA A 156 18.67 19.82 6.61
N ILE A 157 18.82 18.84 7.50
CA ILE A 157 19.65 18.93 8.70
C ILE A 157 21.13 19.05 8.30
N GLN A 158 21.61 18.20 7.38
CA GLN A 158 22.99 18.26 6.90
C GLN A 158 23.31 19.58 6.19
N PHE A 159 22.40 20.04 5.32
CA PHE A 159 22.53 21.32 4.63
C PHE A 159 22.64 22.48 5.61
N ASN A 160 21.75 22.55 6.61
CA ASN A 160 21.76 23.60 7.62
C ASN A 160 23.04 23.56 8.49
N ALA A 161 23.62 22.37 8.69
CA ALA A 161 24.90 22.20 9.40
C ALA A 161 26.13 22.50 8.52
N GLY A 162 25.96 22.75 7.22
CA GLY A 162 27.07 22.95 6.28
C GLY A 162 27.80 21.67 5.89
N ILE A 163 27.17 20.53 6.03
CA ILE A 163 27.64 19.20 5.69
C ILE A 163 27.18 18.86 4.28
N ASP A 164 28.06 18.34 3.44
CA ASP A 164 27.70 17.83 2.12
C ASP A 164 26.84 16.57 2.28
N SER A 165 25.74 16.51 1.52
CA SER A 165 24.77 15.42 1.61
C SER A 165 24.69 14.65 0.29
N PRO A 166 24.62 13.32 0.32
CA PRO A 166 24.35 12.52 -0.89
C PRO A 166 22.89 12.59 -1.34
N PHE A 167 21.98 13.17 -0.54
CA PHE A 167 20.54 13.18 -0.78
C PHE A 167 20.03 14.42 -1.49
N GLY A 168 20.88 15.42 -1.75
CA GLY A 168 20.48 16.62 -2.46
C GLY A 168 21.59 17.66 -2.52
N GLY A 169 21.36 18.71 -3.31
CA GLY A 169 22.25 19.82 -3.54
C GLY A 169 21.59 21.18 -3.32
N ILE A 170 22.14 22.22 -3.95
CA ILE A 170 21.65 23.60 -3.78
C ILE A 170 20.23 23.80 -4.34
N ASN A 171 19.86 23.09 -5.43
CA ASN A 171 18.55 23.22 -6.05
C ASN A 171 17.46 22.63 -5.15
N GLU A 172 17.71 21.46 -4.55
CA GLU A 172 16.82 20.83 -3.58
C GLU A 172 16.68 21.69 -2.33
N ALA A 173 17.78 22.29 -1.85
CA ALA A 173 17.72 23.21 -0.72
C ALA A 173 16.87 24.45 -1.04
N GLN A 174 17.04 25.07 -2.20
CA GLN A 174 16.22 26.21 -2.62
C GLN A 174 14.75 25.84 -2.75
N THR A 175 14.44 24.65 -3.25
CA THR A 175 13.08 24.14 -3.31
C THR A 175 12.45 24.06 -1.91
N LEU A 176 13.15 23.45 -0.94
CA LEU A 176 12.66 23.31 0.42
C LEU A 176 12.59 24.66 1.19
N ILE A 177 13.52 25.60 0.90
CA ILE A 177 13.50 26.95 1.48
C ILE A 177 12.25 27.73 1.02
N ASN A 178 11.93 27.63 -0.27
CA ASN A 178 10.84 28.37 -0.89
C ASN A 178 9.47 27.69 -0.73
N MET A 179 9.44 26.40 -0.37
CA MET A 179 8.21 25.63 -0.22
C MET A 179 7.55 25.93 1.13
N PRO A 180 6.28 26.37 1.17
CA PRO A 180 5.54 26.50 2.40
C PRO A 180 5.46 25.15 3.14
N PHE A 181 5.69 25.14 4.44
CA PHE A 181 5.74 23.90 5.24
C PHE A 181 4.47 23.04 5.14
N TRP A 182 3.31 23.66 4.96
CA TRP A 182 2.03 22.96 4.83
C TRP A 182 1.94 22.14 3.54
N MET A 183 2.68 22.48 2.47
CA MET A 183 2.76 21.63 1.28
C MET A 183 3.44 20.28 1.56
N LEU A 184 4.35 20.25 2.53
CA LEU A 184 4.99 19.02 2.97
C LEU A 184 4.03 18.08 3.76
N LEU A 185 2.90 18.62 4.23
CA LEU A 185 1.85 17.84 4.90
C LEU A 185 0.81 17.27 3.93
N ILE A 186 0.68 17.84 2.73
CA ILE A 186 -0.31 17.39 1.73
C ILE A 186 -0.10 15.94 1.35
N GLY A 187 1.15 15.51 1.16
CA GLY A 187 1.45 14.11 0.86
C GLY A 187 0.94 13.14 1.93
N ALA A 188 0.93 13.55 3.22
CA ALA A 188 0.34 12.72 4.28
C ALA A 188 -1.18 12.62 4.14
N VAL A 189 -1.85 13.71 3.78
CA VAL A 189 -3.30 13.75 3.53
C VAL A 189 -3.64 12.88 2.31
N GLU A 190 -2.92 13.03 1.21
CA GLU A 190 -3.07 12.23 -0.01
C GLU A 190 -2.94 10.72 0.27
N ARG A 191 -1.95 10.29 1.08
CA ARG A 191 -1.76 8.86 1.39
C ARG A 191 -2.93 8.24 2.15
N LEU A 192 -3.72 9.01 2.91
CA LEU A 192 -4.95 8.52 3.52
C LEU A 192 -5.99 8.13 2.45
N ALA A 193 -6.14 8.95 1.42
CA ALA A 193 -7.02 8.65 0.29
C ALA A 193 -6.49 7.45 -0.51
N ALA A 194 -5.19 7.40 -0.82
CA ALA A 194 -4.56 6.31 -1.56
C ALA A 194 -4.72 4.95 -0.85
N ILE A 195 -4.42 4.86 0.45
CA ILE A 195 -4.62 3.63 1.23
C ILE A 195 -6.11 3.22 1.23
N THR A 196 -7.03 4.18 1.33
CA THR A 196 -8.47 3.93 1.27
C THR A 196 -8.89 3.37 -0.09
N ILE A 197 -8.35 3.90 -1.19
CA ILE A 197 -8.55 3.40 -2.56
C ILE A 197 -8.04 1.97 -2.66
N HIS A 198 -6.81 1.67 -2.22
CA HIS A 198 -6.24 0.33 -2.28
C HIS A 198 -7.03 -0.70 -1.47
N ILE A 199 -7.57 -0.31 -0.29
CA ILE A 199 -8.47 -1.18 0.49
C ILE A 199 -9.76 -1.43 -0.30
N SER A 200 -10.33 -0.41 -0.93
CA SER A 200 -11.56 -0.52 -1.72
C SER A 200 -11.39 -1.43 -2.94
N LEU A 201 -10.32 -1.23 -3.71
CA LEU A 201 -9.96 -2.09 -4.85
C LEU A 201 -9.66 -3.52 -4.41
N SER A 202 -9.04 -3.71 -3.24
CA SER A 202 -8.81 -5.05 -2.68
C SER A 202 -10.11 -5.80 -2.41
N VAL A 203 -11.17 -5.12 -1.99
CA VAL A 203 -12.50 -5.73 -1.82
C VAL A 203 -13.05 -6.24 -3.17
N LEU A 204 -12.95 -5.44 -4.23
CA LEU A 204 -13.43 -5.83 -5.56
C LEU A 204 -12.69 -7.07 -6.07
N VAL A 205 -11.36 -7.00 -6.09
CA VAL A 205 -10.52 -8.09 -6.62
C VAL A 205 -10.59 -9.34 -5.75
N TRP A 206 -10.81 -9.21 -4.42
CA TRP A 206 -11.05 -10.32 -3.52
C TRP A 206 -12.26 -11.14 -3.95
N PHE A 207 -13.41 -10.49 -4.17
CA PHE A 207 -14.62 -11.18 -4.58
C PHE A 207 -14.55 -11.67 -6.03
N ALA A 208 -13.79 -11.00 -6.92
CA ALA A 208 -13.48 -11.53 -8.24
C ALA A 208 -12.68 -12.85 -8.16
N ALA A 209 -11.67 -12.92 -7.29
CA ALA A 209 -10.86 -14.11 -7.09
C ALA A 209 -11.61 -15.25 -6.37
N LYS A 210 -12.55 -14.90 -5.47
CA LYS A 210 -13.32 -15.84 -4.67
C LYS A 210 -14.43 -16.52 -5.49
N ASN A 211 -15.08 -15.80 -6.41
CA ASN A 211 -16.23 -16.28 -7.16
C ASN A 211 -16.13 -15.95 -8.65
N GLY A 212 -16.07 -16.97 -9.50
CA GLY A 212 -15.97 -16.81 -10.96
C GLY A 212 -17.11 -15.98 -11.59
N LYS A 213 -18.32 -16.03 -11.03
CA LYS A 213 -19.45 -15.19 -11.49
C LYS A 213 -19.21 -13.69 -11.22
N ARG A 214 -18.23 -13.35 -10.38
CA ARG A 214 -17.84 -11.98 -10.03
C ARG A 214 -16.50 -11.57 -10.69
N PHE A 215 -15.97 -12.37 -11.60
CA PHE A 215 -14.69 -12.08 -12.26
C PHE A 215 -14.64 -10.68 -12.90
N TRP A 216 -15.76 -10.16 -13.38
CA TRP A 216 -15.86 -8.82 -13.95
C TRP A 216 -15.41 -7.68 -13.00
N LEU A 217 -15.41 -7.92 -11.68
CA LEU A 217 -14.89 -6.96 -10.71
C LEU A 217 -13.36 -6.74 -10.83
N PHE A 218 -12.63 -7.70 -11.40
CA PHE A 218 -11.19 -7.57 -11.62
C PHE A 218 -10.86 -6.56 -12.74
N PRO A 219 -11.35 -6.70 -13.98
CA PRO A 219 -11.13 -5.64 -14.99
C PRO A 219 -11.75 -4.30 -14.58
N LEU A 220 -12.85 -4.29 -13.83
CA LEU A 220 -13.38 -3.06 -13.27
C LEU A 220 -12.37 -2.40 -12.31
N ALA A 221 -11.71 -3.16 -11.45
CA ALA A 221 -10.68 -2.62 -10.55
C ALA A 221 -9.51 -2.01 -11.33
N ILE A 222 -9.06 -2.63 -12.43
CA ILE A 222 -8.05 -2.06 -13.34
C ILE A 222 -8.50 -0.72 -13.89
N LEU A 223 -9.74 -0.62 -14.39
CA LEU A 223 -10.26 0.62 -14.96
C LEU A 223 -10.43 1.73 -13.91
N LEU A 224 -10.84 1.38 -12.69
CA LEU A 224 -10.96 2.34 -11.58
C LEU A 224 -9.60 2.85 -11.13
N HIS A 225 -8.60 1.97 -11.03
CA HIS A 225 -7.24 2.35 -10.72
C HIS A 225 -6.66 3.27 -11.79
N LEU A 226 -6.74 2.86 -13.07
CA LEU A 226 -6.38 3.70 -14.20
C LEU A 226 -7.03 5.08 -14.10
N PHE A 227 -8.31 5.13 -13.79
CA PHE A 227 -9.06 6.39 -13.75
C PHE A 227 -8.51 7.35 -12.69
N VAL A 228 -8.29 6.90 -11.45
CA VAL A 228 -7.80 7.79 -10.39
C VAL A 228 -6.41 8.32 -10.70
N ASP A 229 -5.51 7.46 -11.18
CA ASP A 229 -4.14 7.87 -11.50
C ASP A 229 -4.08 8.78 -12.72
N ALA A 230 -4.86 8.47 -13.77
CA ALA A 230 -4.96 9.34 -14.95
C ALA A 230 -5.47 10.74 -14.56
N VAL A 231 -6.50 10.83 -13.72
CA VAL A 231 -7.02 12.11 -13.21
C VAL A 231 -5.95 12.87 -12.46
N ALA A 232 -5.24 12.23 -11.52
CA ALA A 232 -4.18 12.87 -10.74
C ALA A 232 -3.04 13.39 -11.63
N VAL A 233 -2.56 12.57 -12.58
CA VAL A 233 -1.49 12.94 -13.51
C VAL A 233 -1.91 14.07 -14.44
N ILE A 234 -3.11 13.99 -15.03
CA ILE A 234 -3.61 15.01 -15.97
C ILE A 234 -3.82 16.34 -15.26
N LEU A 235 -4.48 16.37 -14.11
CA LEU A 235 -4.72 17.61 -13.37
C LEU A 235 -3.39 18.24 -12.89
N SER A 236 -2.46 17.44 -12.40
CA SER A 236 -1.13 17.89 -11.99
C SER A 236 -0.34 18.47 -13.16
N GLY A 237 -0.30 17.76 -14.30
CA GLY A 237 0.38 18.21 -15.52
C GLY A 237 -0.25 19.44 -16.15
N ALA A 238 -1.56 19.67 -15.98
CA ALA A 238 -2.27 20.86 -16.39
C ALA A 238 -2.04 22.07 -15.45
N GLY A 239 -1.27 21.92 -14.36
CA GLY A 239 -1.00 22.98 -13.40
C GLY A 239 -2.20 23.35 -12.52
N VAL A 240 -3.15 22.43 -12.36
CA VAL A 240 -4.31 22.64 -11.49
C VAL A 240 -3.85 22.73 -10.03
N SER A 241 -4.50 23.59 -9.24
CA SER A 241 -4.17 23.75 -7.82
C SER A 241 -4.22 22.41 -7.08
N VAL A 242 -3.21 22.15 -6.25
CA VAL A 242 -3.14 20.95 -5.42
C VAL A 242 -4.41 20.69 -4.60
N TRP A 243 -5.06 21.73 -4.11
CA TRP A 243 -6.33 21.62 -3.36
C TRP A 243 -7.48 21.05 -4.19
N ILE A 244 -7.52 21.36 -5.49
CA ILE A 244 -8.51 20.81 -6.41
C ILE A 244 -8.16 19.36 -6.74
N ILE A 245 -6.87 19.04 -6.91
CA ILE A 245 -6.40 17.67 -7.15
C ILE A 245 -6.76 16.79 -5.96
N GLU A 246 -6.40 17.19 -4.76
CA GLU A 246 -6.72 16.46 -3.53
C GLU A 246 -8.24 16.30 -3.35
N GLY A 247 -9.00 17.38 -3.56
CA GLY A 247 -10.46 17.34 -3.53
C GLY A 247 -11.03 16.30 -4.49
N ALA A 248 -10.52 16.25 -5.74
CA ALA A 248 -10.94 15.26 -6.73
C ALA A 248 -10.59 13.82 -6.30
N VAL A 249 -9.36 13.59 -5.81
CA VAL A 249 -8.91 12.28 -5.33
C VAL A 249 -9.77 11.81 -4.15
N TYR A 250 -10.10 12.68 -3.20
CA TYR A 250 -11.00 12.34 -2.08
C TYR A 250 -12.42 12.02 -2.52
N VAL A 251 -12.99 12.76 -3.47
CA VAL A 251 -14.31 12.45 -4.05
C VAL A 251 -14.29 11.07 -4.71
N ILE A 252 -13.24 10.76 -5.47
CA ILE A 252 -13.06 9.43 -6.09
C ILE A 252 -12.90 8.35 -5.01
N ALA A 253 -12.10 8.59 -3.98
CA ALA A 253 -11.93 7.65 -2.87
C ALA A 253 -13.26 7.34 -2.16
N ILE A 254 -14.08 8.35 -1.91
CA ILE A 254 -15.43 8.16 -1.33
C ILE A 254 -16.30 7.30 -2.24
N ALA A 255 -16.30 7.57 -3.56
CA ALA A 255 -17.05 6.77 -4.52
C ALA A 255 -16.59 5.30 -4.52
N PHE A 256 -15.28 5.05 -4.42
CA PHE A 256 -14.72 3.70 -4.34
C PHE A 256 -15.10 3.00 -3.05
N VAL A 257 -15.12 3.71 -1.93
CA VAL A 257 -15.62 3.16 -0.64
C VAL A 257 -17.09 2.76 -0.76
N ILE A 258 -17.95 3.61 -1.34
CA ILE A 258 -19.37 3.31 -1.53
C ILE A 258 -19.53 2.04 -2.39
N LEU A 259 -18.79 1.94 -3.49
CA LEU A 259 -18.78 0.77 -4.34
C LEU A 259 -18.29 -0.49 -3.60
N ALA A 260 -17.17 -0.38 -2.89
CA ALA A 260 -16.60 -1.49 -2.12
C ALA A 260 -17.55 -1.98 -1.03
N VAL A 261 -18.20 -1.07 -0.30
CA VAL A 261 -19.23 -1.41 0.71
C VAL A 261 -20.43 -2.10 0.05
N SER A 262 -20.87 -1.63 -1.12
CA SER A 262 -21.96 -2.28 -1.88
C SER A 262 -21.58 -3.70 -2.30
N VAL A 263 -20.37 -3.88 -2.84
CA VAL A 263 -19.84 -5.20 -3.22
C VAL A 263 -19.70 -6.10 -1.99
N TRP A 264 -19.19 -5.56 -0.88
CA TRP A 264 -19.07 -6.28 0.38
C TRP A 264 -20.41 -6.78 0.87
N LYS A 265 -21.40 -5.92 1.04
CA LYS A 265 -22.74 -6.29 1.53
C LYS A 265 -23.41 -7.38 0.70
N LYS A 266 -23.16 -7.41 -0.62
CA LYS A 266 -23.75 -8.40 -1.53
C LYS A 266 -23.00 -9.74 -1.54
N ASN A 267 -21.76 -9.81 -1.08
CA ASN A 267 -20.91 -10.99 -1.28
C ASN A 267 -20.28 -11.52 0.02
N HIS A 268 -20.25 -10.71 1.08
CA HIS A 268 -19.72 -11.14 2.37
C HIS A 268 -20.61 -12.19 3.00
N THR A 269 -20.07 -13.35 3.29
CA THR A 269 -20.72 -14.38 4.08
C THR A 269 -20.14 -14.34 5.49
N VAL A 270 -20.98 -14.09 6.49
CA VAL A 270 -20.59 -14.29 7.89
C VAL A 270 -20.30 -15.79 8.03
N GLN A 271 -19.05 -16.16 8.32
CA GLN A 271 -18.79 -17.52 8.77
C GLN A 271 -19.57 -17.68 10.08
N ALA A 272 -20.51 -18.63 10.11
CA ALA A 272 -20.98 -19.15 11.39
C ALA A 272 -19.71 -19.55 12.15
N GLU A 273 -19.50 -19.00 13.34
CA GLU A 273 -18.48 -19.49 14.26
C GLU A 273 -18.65 -21.00 14.29
N GLU A 274 -17.66 -21.78 13.84
CA GLU A 274 -17.55 -23.17 14.20
C GLU A 274 -17.52 -23.17 15.73
N LYS A 275 -18.66 -23.45 16.36
CA LYS A 275 -18.68 -23.83 17.75
C LYS A 275 -17.60 -24.91 17.89
N PRO A 276 -16.65 -24.77 18.85
CA PRO A 276 -15.80 -25.89 19.17
C PRO A 276 -16.73 -27.08 19.31
N ALA A 277 -16.43 -28.17 18.61
CA ALA A 277 -17.20 -29.41 18.74
C ALA A 277 -17.23 -29.68 20.26
N ALA A 278 -18.39 -29.46 20.87
CA ALA A 278 -18.62 -29.85 22.23
C ALA A 278 -18.31 -31.34 22.26
N ASP A 279 -17.41 -31.70 23.15
CA ASP A 279 -16.92 -33.03 23.45
C ASP A 279 -17.80 -34.12 22.84
N ALA A 280 -17.32 -34.73 21.76
CA ALA A 280 -17.87 -36.01 21.33
C ALA A 280 -17.68 -36.95 22.54
N PRO A 281 -18.72 -37.68 22.97
CA PRO A 281 -18.56 -38.65 24.04
C PRO A 281 -17.37 -39.54 23.66
N VAL A 282 -16.41 -39.65 24.60
CA VAL A 282 -15.34 -40.64 24.47
C VAL A 282 -16.04 -41.99 24.46
N GLU A 283 -16.11 -42.63 23.30
CA GLU A 283 -16.55 -44.00 23.16
C GLU A 283 -15.51 -44.82 23.89
N VAL A 284 -15.88 -45.27 25.11
CA VAL A 284 -15.07 -46.20 25.91
C VAL A 284 -15.11 -47.51 25.12
N ILE A 285 -14.06 -47.78 24.40
CA ILE A 285 -13.85 -49.09 23.75
C ILE A 285 -13.56 -50.04 24.94
N GLU A 286 -14.58 -50.75 25.42
CA GLU A 286 -14.40 -51.91 26.28
C GLU A 286 -13.56 -52.93 25.51
N ALA A 287 -12.37 -53.21 25.98
CA ALA A 287 -11.54 -54.27 25.44
C ALA A 287 -12.25 -55.62 25.70
N PRO A 288 -12.26 -56.54 24.74
CA PRO A 288 -12.90 -57.84 24.89
C PRO A 288 -12.23 -58.61 26.03
N ALA A 289 -13.01 -59.11 26.98
CA ALA A 289 -12.57 -59.86 28.15
C ALA A 289 -11.92 -61.25 27.86
N GLU A 290 -11.69 -61.57 26.59
CA GLU A 290 -11.09 -62.84 26.17
C GLU A 290 -9.56 -62.92 26.24
N ALA A 291 -8.85 -61.77 26.30
CA ALA A 291 -7.38 -61.78 26.34
C ALA A 291 -6.77 -62.00 27.73
N ALA A 292 -7.58 -61.98 28.80
CA ALA A 292 -7.10 -62.17 30.16
C ALA A 292 -7.11 -63.66 30.63
N MET A 293 -7.79 -64.53 29.90
CA MET A 293 -7.85 -65.98 30.31
C MET A 293 -6.76 -66.82 29.66
N GLU A 294 -6.06 -66.38 28.62
CA GLU A 294 -4.95 -67.15 28.00
C GLU A 294 -3.60 -66.94 28.71
N ALA A 295 -3.43 -65.83 29.46
CA ALA A 295 -2.16 -65.55 30.15
C ALA A 295 -1.99 -66.31 31.51
N GLU A 296 -3.09 -66.82 32.12
CA GLU A 296 -3.01 -67.64 33.35
C GLU A 296 -2.77 -69.14 33.06
N ALA A 297 -3.04 -69.62 31.86
CA ALA A 297 -2.85 -71.06 31.53
C ALA A 297 -1.42 -71.43 31.15
N GLU A 298 -0.53 -70.51 30.83
CA GLU A 298 0.87 -70.80 30.46
C GLU A 298 1.85 -70.72 31.65
N THR A 299 1.40 -70.31 32.84
CA THR A 299 2.24 -70.16 34.01
C THR A 299 2.19 -71.41 34.92
N GLU A 300 1.27 -72.35 34.73
CA GLU A 300 1.15 -73.59 35.52
C GLU A 300 1.84 -74.83 34.94
N THR A 301 2.48 -74.71 33.77
CA THR A 301 3.11 -75.91 33.16
C THR A 301 4.65 -75.89 33.20
N GLN A 302 5.27 -74.97 33.96
CA GLN A 302 6.70 -74.98 34.23
C GLN A 302 7.03 -74.79 35.74
N ALA A 303 6.61 -75.78 36.58
CA ALA A 303 7.13 -75.97 37.89
C ALA A 303 7.33 -77.49 38.15
#